data_0dcf33114834f58961ce67bbe490fafb
#
_entry.id   0dcf33114834f58961ce67bbe490fafb
#
_cell.length_a   1.000
_cell.length_b   1.000
_cell.length_c   1.000
_cell.angle_alpha   90.00
_cell.angle_beta   90.00
_cell.angle_gamma   90.00
#
_symmetry.space_group_name_H-M   'P 1'
#
loop_
_entity.id
_entity.type
_entity.pdbx_description
1 polymer ?
#
loop_
_entity_poly.entity_id
_entity_poly.type
_entity_poly.pdbx_seq_one_letter_code
_entity_poly.pdbx_strand_id
1 'polypeptide(L)'
;MARNIEIKAKVDDFSALYEKLALISDGLPDIIAQDDTFFICPHGRLKLRTLAADRGELIFYQRPDQAGPKTSFYQLSETHDPDSLRETLTLAYGAAGRVIKQRTLFMAGQTRLHLDRVKGLGDYLEFELVLAENETPEQGIAIAEDLLERLGIDRQELVDQAYVDLLRQKGKHHED
;
A
#
# COMPACT_ATOMS: atom_id res chain seq x y z
N MET A 1 -5.09 -15.70 9.01
CA MET A 1 -4.39 -14.42 8.75
C MET A 1 -3.85 -14.46 7.32
N ALA A 2 -4.24 -13.50 6.48
CA ALA A 2 -3.77 -13.46 5.09
C ALA A 2 -2.28 -13.08 5.02
N ARG A 3 -1.57 -13.66 4.04
CA ARG A 3 -0.15 -13.37 3.77
C ARG A 3 -0.03 -12.87 2.34
N ASN A 4 0.79 -11.86 2.12
CA ASN A 4 1.11 -11.38 0.78
C ASN A 4 2.61 -11.07 0.65
N ILE A 5 3.06 -11.01 -0.59
CA ILE A 5 4.35 -10.45 -0.96
C ILE A 5 4.11 -9.05 -1.49
N GLU A 6 4.83 -8.07 -0.94
CA GLU A 6 4.71 -6.66 -1.30
C GLU A 6 6.01 -6.13 -1.88
N ILE A 7 5.90 -5.30 -2.90
CA ILE A 7 6.99 -4.46 -3.43
C ILE A 7 6.44 -3.05 -3.63
N LYS A 8 7.25 -2.06 -3.31
CA LYS A 8 6.95 -0.66 -3.59
C LYS A 8 8.09 -0.02 -4.37
N ALA A 9 7.77 0.77 -5.38
CA ALA A 9 8.71 1.53 -6.18
C ALA A 9 8.23 2.96 -6.42
N LYS A 10 9.16 3.89 -6.52
CA LYS A 10 8.87 5.25 -6.97
C LYS A 10 8.62 5.25 -8.48
N VAL A 11 7.71 6.11 -8.94
CA VAL A 11 7.32 6.22 -10.36
C VAL A 11 7.60 7.63 -10.85
N ASP A 12 8.40 7.75 -11.90
CA ASP A 12 8.71 9.04 -12.53
C ASP A 12 7.74 9.36 -13.69
N ASP A 13 7.29 8.35 -14.43
CA ASP A 13 6.33 8.51 -15.53
C ASP A 13 5.08 7.66 -15.29
N PHE A 14 4.07 8.31 -14.70
CA PHE A 14 2.79 7.68 -14.39
C PHE A 14 2.09 7.14 -15.65
N SER A 15 2.07 7.92 -16.72
CA SER A 15 1.33 7.56 -17.94
C SER A 15 1.96 6.36 -18.65
N ALA A 16 3.28 6.33 -18.77
CA ALA A 16 3.98 5.21 -19.38
C ALA A 16 3.79 3.92 -18.57
N LEU A 17 3.82 4.01 -17.24
CA LEU A 17 3.59 2.85 -16.40
C LEU A 17 2.13 2.40 -16.42
N TYR A 18 1.18 3.34 -16.44
CA TYR A 18 -0.24 3.02 -16.59
C TYR A 18 -0.50 2.16 -17.85
N GLU A 19 0.07 2.55 -18.99
CA GLU A 19 -0.08 1.79 -20.25
C GLU A 19 0.49 0.38 -20.14
N LYS A 20 1.66 0.22 -19.51
CA LYS A 20 2.27 -1.11 -19.28
C LYS A 20 1.41 -1.98 -18.36
N LEU A 21 0.87 -1.41 -17.29
CA LEU A 21 -0.01 -2.12 -16.36
C LEU A 21 -1.32 -2.55 -17.04
N ALA A 22 -1.90 -1.68 -17.87
CA ALA A 22 -3.11 -2.00 -18.63
C ALA A 22 -2.92 -3.17 -19.60
N LEU A 23 -1.71 -3.33 -20.18
CA LEU A 23 -1.39 -4.44 -21.09
C LEU A 23 -1.29 -5.79 -20.40
N ILE A 24 -0.90 -5.82 -19.13
CA ILE A 24 -0.72 -7.07 -18.37
C ILE A 24 -1.89 -7.40 -17.44
N SER A 25 -2.85 -6.51 -17.31
CA SER A 25 -4.01 -6.68 -16.43
C SER A 25 -5.13 -7.51 -17.07
N ASP A 26 -5.92 -8.15 -16.23
CA ASP A 26 -7.02 -9.03 -16.64
C ASP A 26 -8.31 -8.26 -16.99
N GLY A 27 -8.35 -6.95 -16.83
CA GLY A 27 -9.52 -6.11 -17.09
C GLY A 27 -9.25 -4.63 -16.91
N LEU A 28 -10.33 -3.83 -16.87
CA LEU A 28 -10.23 -2.40 -16.61
C LEU A 28 -9.83 -2.13 -15.15
N PRO A 29 -9.02 -1.09 -14.89
CA PRO A 29 -8.66 -0.73 -13.54
C PRO A 29 -9.82 -0.08 -12.77
N ASP A 30 -9.79 -0.24 -11.45
CA ASP A 30 -10.63 0.50 -10.52
C ASP A 30 -9.89 1.72 -9.98
N ILE A 31 -10.57 2.87 -9.92
CA ILE A 31 -10.04 4.09 -9.32
C ILE A 31 -10.64 4.25 -7.93
N ILE A 32 -9.80 4.26 -6.90
CA ILE A 32 -10.19 4.23 -5.50
C ILE A 32 -9.57 5.43 -4.77
N ALA A 33 -10.40 6.29 -4.18
CA ALA A 33 -9.95 7.30 -3.24
C ALA A 33 -9.76 6.65 -1.87
N GLN A 34 -8.61 6.88 -1.25
CA GLN A 34 -8.27 6.31 0.05
C GLN A 34 -7.72 7.40 0.99
N ASP A 35 -8.24 7.43 2.21
CA ASP A 35 -7.80 8.30 3.29
C ASP A 35 -7.47 7.44 4.51
N ASP A 36 -6.19 7.17 4.69
CA ASP A 36 -5.66 6.30 5.74
C ASP A 36 -5.19 7.13 6.93
N THR A 37 -5.79 6.93 8.09
CA THR A 37 -5.31 7.47 9.38
C THR A 37 -4.59 6.39 10.15
N PHE A 38 -3.32 6.64 10.50
CA PHE A 38 -2.51 5.72 11.30
C PHE A 38 -2.59 6.08 12.78
N PHE A 39 -2.55 5.05 13.63
CA PHE A 39 -2.59 5.18 15.07
C PHE A 39 -1.31 4.64 15.70
N ILE A 40 -0.98 5.12 16.91
CA ILE A 40 0.14 4.58 17.69
C ILE A 40 -0.19 3.13 18.03
N CYS A 41 0.67 2.20 17.60
CA CYS A 41 0.48 0.77 17.78
C CYS A 41 1.81 0.12 18.15
N PRO A 42 1.92 -0.57 19.31
CA PRO A 42 3.19 -1.13 19.80
C PRO A 42 3.63 -2.40 19.04
N HIS A 43 2.72 -3.13 18.41
CA HIS A 43 2.97 -4.46 17.86
C HIS A 43 2.74 -4.55 16.34
N GLY A 44 3.06 -3.52 15.61
CA GLY A 44 2.85 -3.46 14.16
C GLY A 44 2.29 -2.12 13.76
N ARG A 45 1.46 -2.11 12.73
CA ARG A 45 0.81 -0.89 12.23
C ARG A 45 -0.70 -1.06 12.26
N LEU A 46 -1.38 -0.05 12.77
CA LEU A 46 -2.83 0.05 12.80
C LEU A 46 -3.25 1.28 12.01
N LYS A 47 -4.12 1.11 11.03
CA LYS A 47 -4.69 2.20 10.26
C LYS A 47 -6.18 2.03 10.03
N LEU A 48 -6.88 3.13 9.99
CA LEU A 48 -8.25 3.20 9.51
C LEU A 48 -8.24 3.79 8.11
N ARG A 49 -8.73 3.04 7.14
CA ARG A 49 -8.95 3.47 5.77
C ARG A 49 -10.38 3.92 5.59
N THR A 50 -10.57 5.18 5.24
CA THR A 50 -11.87 5.70 4.82
C THR A 50 -11.98 5.61 3.32
N LEU A 51 -13.02 4.95 2.84
CA LEU A 51 -13.35 4.76 1.42
C LEU A 51 -14.54 5.62 0.99
N ALA A 52 -15.48 5.82 1.90
CA ALA A 52 -16.67 6.67 1.76
C ALA A 52 -17.14 7.12 3.14
N ALA A 53 -18.13 8.01 3.20
CA ALA A 53 -18.66 8.51 4.47
C ALA A 53 -19.21 7.40 5.40
N ASP A 54 -19.75 6.34 4.79
CA ASP A 54 -20.37 5.19 5.47
C ASP A 54 -19.58 3.89 5.29
N ARG A 55 -18.33 3.96 4.79
CA ARG A 55 -17.52 2.77 4.52
C ARG A 55 -16.05 2.99 4.83
N GLY A 56 -15.52 2.16 5.70
CA GLY A 56 -14.11 2.13 6.02
C GLY A 56 -13.65 0.74 6.44
N GLU A 57 -12.35 0.62 6.60
CA GLU A 57 -11.66 -0.62 6.97
C GLU A 57 -10.61 -0.31 8.03
N LEU A 58 -10.72 -0.96 9.19
CA LEU A 58 -9.66 -0.98 10.18
C LEU A 58 -8.69 -2.10 9.82
N ILE A 59 -7.43 -1.76 9.60
CA ILE A 59 -6.42 -2.69 9.10
C ILE A 59 -5.25 -2.71 10.09
N PHE A 60 -5.00 -3.87 10.67
CA PHE A 60 -3.75 -4.17 11.38
C PHE A 60 -2.83 -4.95 10.46
N TYR A 61 -1.54 -4.59 10.41
CA TYR A 61 -0.56 -5.34 9.64
C TYR A 61 0.84 -5.31 10.24
N GLN A 62 1.61 -6.34 9.90
CA GLN A 62 3.02 -6.46 10.23
C GLN A 62 3.81 -6.78 8.97
N ARG A 63 4.88 -6.05 8.74
CA ARG A 63 5.82 -6.29 7.65
C ARG A 63 7.22 -5.81 8.04
N PRO A 64 8.30 -6.44 7.55
CA PRO A 64 9.64 -5.91 7.72
C PRO A 64 9.83 -4.64 6.88
N ASP A 65 10.60 -3.69 7.41
CA ASP A 65 11.06 -2.52 6.65
C ASP A 65 12.34 -2.92 5.88
N GLN A 66 12.14 -3.40 4.65
CA GLN A 66 13.22 -3.77 3.74
C GLN A 66 12.83 -3.43 2.30
N ALA A 67 13.80 -3.10 1.48
CA ALA A 67 13.60 -2.93 0.05
C ALA A 67 13.44 -4.30 -0.63
N GLY A 68 12.67 -4.33 -1.73
CA GLY A 68 12.38 -5.56 -2.46
C GLY A 68 11.18 -6.33 -1.92
N PRO A 69 10.97 -7.56 -2.44
CA PRO A 69 9.84 -8.40 -2.05
C PRO A 69 9.87 -8.75 -0.56
N LYS A 70 8.73 -8.57 0.11
CA LYS A 70 8.58 -8.84 1.54
C LYS A 70 7.23 -9.46 1.87
N THR A 71 7.22 -10.33 2.88
CA THR A 71 5.99 -10.93 3.40
C THR A 71 5.31 -9.96 4.36
N SER A 72 4.01 -9.74 4.16
CA SER A 72 3.15 -8.98 5.05
C SER A 72 2.04 -9.87 5.62
N PHE A 73 1.73 -9.64 6.89
CA PHE A 73 0.57 -10.24 7.56
C PHE A 73 -0.41 -9.14 7.89
N TYR A 74 -1.69 -9.36 7.63
CA TYR A 74 -2.71 -8.36 7.92
C TYR A 74 -4.02 -8.99 8.40
N GLN A 75 -4.77 -8.18 9.16
CA GLN A 75 -6.13 -8.44 9.59
C GLN A 75 -6.97 -7.22 9.27
N LEU A 76 -8.15 -7.45 8.70
CA LEU A 76 -9.06 -6.40 8.26
C LEU A 76 -10.41 -6.55 8.97
N SER A 77 -10.99 -5.40 9.37
CA SER A 77 -12.34 -5.32 9.94
C SER A 77 -13.06 -4.13 9.31
N GLU A 78 -14.23 -4.37 8.73
CA GLU A 78 -15.04 -3.33 8.11
C GLU A 78 -15.75 -2.47 9.15
N THR A 79 -15.99 -1.19 8.80
CA THR A 79 -16.81 -0.25 9.59
C THR A 79 -17.74 0.55 8.68
N HIS A 80 -18.94 0.83 9.19
CA HIS A 80 -19.93 1.69 8.55
C HIS A 80 -19.92 3.14 9.08
N ASP A 81 -19.09 3.42 10.08
CA ASP A 81 -18.91 4.75 10.66
C ASP A 81 -17.42 5.05 10.86
N PRO A 82 -16.68 5.32 9.76
CA PRO A 82 -15.25 5.54 9.84
C PRO A 82 -14.87 6.82 10.59
N ASP A 83 -15.71 7.85 10.58
CA ASP A 83 -15.39 9.09 11.26
C ASP A 83 -15.47 8.94 12.78
N SER A 84 -16.52 8.31 13.30
CA SER A 84 -16.63 8.01 14.72
C SER A 84 -15.53 7.05 15.20
N LEU A 85 -15.21 6.03 14.40
CA LEU A 85 -14.13 5.10 14.73
C LEU A 85 -12.76 5.80 14.73
N ARG A 86 -12.50 6.73 13.80
CA ARG A 86 -11.27 7.54 13.77
C ARG A 86 -11.12 8.37 15.04
N GLU A 87 -12.19 9.04 15.44
CA GLU A 87 -12.20 9.86 16.67
C GLU A 87 -11.92 8.99 17.90
N THR A 88 -12.63 7.87 18.03
CA THR A 88 -12.44 6.93 19.15
C THR A 88 -11.01 6.41 19.24
N LEU A 89 -10.43 5.96 18.11
CA LEU A 89 -9.06 5.45 18.10
C LEU A 89 -8.02 6.55 18.29
N THR A 90 -8.27 7.76 17.83
CA THR A 90 -7.40 8.93 18.07
C THR A 90 -7.36 9.27 19.56
N LEU A 91 -8.50 9.27 20.23
CA LEU A 91 -8.58 9.50 21.67
C LEU A 91 -7.93 8.38 22.49
N ALA A 92 -8.11 7.12 22.06
CA ALA A 92 -7.60 5.95 22.77
C ALA A 92 -6.09 5.74 22.61
N TYR A 93 -5.56 5.91 21.40
CA TYR A 93 -4.18 5.53 21.05
C TYR A 93 -3.31 6.70 20.56
N GLY A 94 -3.91 7.79 20.13
CA GLY A 94 -3.22 8.88 19.43
C GLY A 94 -3.03 8.61 17.94
N ALA A 95 -3.16 9.65 17.12
CA ALA A 95 -2.90 9.60 15.70
C ALA A 95 -1.38 9.66 15.42
N ALA A 96 -0.89 8.80 14.53
CA ALA A 96 0.51 8.73 14.15
C ALA A 96 0.81 9.28 12.74
N GLY A 97 -0.21 9.66 11.98
CA GLY A 97 -0.08 10.24 10.65
C GLY A 97 -1.29 9.96 9.76
N ARG A 98 -1.32 10.61 8.59
CA ARG A 98 -2.41 10.48 7.63
C ARG A 98 -1.85 10.41 6.20
N VAL A 99 -2.39 9.50 5.39
CA VAL A 99 -2.03 9.32 3.99
C VAL A 99 -3.29 9.44 3.15
N ILE A 100 -3.33 10.42 2.27
CA ILE A 100 -4.41 10.60 1.30
C ILE A 100 -3.87 10.29 -0.08
N LYS A 101 -4.53 9.40 -0.81
CA LYS A 101 -4.11 9.00 -2.14
C LYS A 101 -5.27 8.63 -3.06
N GLN A 102 -5.02 8.73 -4.36
CA GLN A 102 -5.82 8.10 -5.38
C GLN A 102 -5.09 6.85 -5.86
N ARG A 103 -5.71 5.71 -5.75
CA ARG A 103 -5.20 4.41 -6.20
C ARG A 103 -5.87 4.01 -7.49
N THR A 104 -5.08 3.65 -8.48
CA THR A 104 -5.54 2.91 -9.65
C THR A 104 -5.17 1.45 -9.45
N LEU A 105 -6.18 0.60 -9.25
CA LEU A 105 -6.02 -0.83 -8.99
C LEU A 105 -6.17 -1.62 -10.27
N PHE A 106 -5.12 -2.32 -10.66
CA PHE A 106 -5.14 -3.33 -11.72
C PHE A 106 -5.04 -4.72 -11.09
N MET A 107 -5.66 -5.72 -11.74
CA MET A 107 -5.57 -7.13 -11.36
C MET A 107 -4.80 -7.89 -12.42
N ALA A 108 -3.83 -8.70 -12.02
CA ALA A 108 -3.09 -9.62 -12.88
C ALA A 108 -2.98 -10.98 -12.17
N GLY A 109 -3.90 -11.89 -12.46
CA GLY A 109 -4.06 -13.14 -11.72
C GLY A 109 -4.34 -12.88 -10.24
N GLN A 110 -3.48 -13.40 -9.36
CA GLN A 110 -3.55 -13.20 -7.91
C GLN A 110 -2.80 -11.95 -7.41
N THR A 111 -2.24 -11.15 -8.33
CA THR A 111 -1.48 -9.95 -7.99
C THR A 111 -2.34 -8.70 -8.16
N ARG A 112 -2.37 -7.88 -7.11
CA ARG A 112 -2.89 -6.52 -7.16
C ARG A 112 -1.76 -5.57 -7.49
N LEU A 113 -1.95 -4.76 -8.53
CA LEU A 113 -1.00 -3.76 -8.99
C LEU A 113 -1.59 -2.39 -8.69
N HIS A 114 -1.01 -1.69 -7.73
CA HIS A 114 -1.49 -0.40 -7.25
C HIS A 114 -0.64 0.71 -7.84
N LEU A 115 -1.20 1.53 -8.71
CA LEU A 115 -0.57 2.75 -9.18
C LEU A 115 -1.17 3.93 -8.38
N ASP A 116 -0.38 4.45 -7.44
CA ASP A 116 -0.82 5.39 -6.42
C ASP A 116 -0.32 6.81 -6.71
N ARG A 117 -1.23 7.78 -6.65
CA ARG A 117 -0.91 9.21 -6.51
C ARG A 117 -1.08 9.61 -5.05
N VAL A 118 0.03 9.84 -4.36
CA VAL A 118 0.04 10.12 -2.93
C VAL A 118 0.23 11.61 -2.69
N LYS A 119 -0.76 12.22 -2.02
CA LYS A 119 -0.71 13.66 -1.71
C LYS A 119 0.54 13.99 -0.90
N GLY A 120 1.32 14.93 -1.40
CA GLY A 120 2.57 15.36 -0.77
C GLY A 120 3.80 14.50 -1.05
N LEU A 121 3.68 13.35 -1.72
CA LEU A 121 4.81 12.48 -2.08
C LEU A 121 5.03 12.34 -3.58
N GLY A 122 3.97 12.19 -4.38
CA GLY A 122 4.04 11.87 -5.80
C GLY A 122 3.54 10.47 -6.13
N ASP A 123 4.06 9.88 -7.19
CA ASP A 123 3.56 8.66 -7.78
C ASP A 123 4.40 7.44 -7.36
N TYR A 124 3.70 6.34 -7.08
CA TYR A 124 4.29 5.08 -6.63
C TYR A 124 3.58 3.89 -7.24
N LEU A 125 4.32 2.80 -7.41
CA LEU A 125 3.79 1.48 -7.73
C LEU A 125 3.93 0.58 -6.50
N GLU A 126 2.88 -0.20 -6.20
CA GLU A 126 2.91 -1.20 -5.15
C GLU A 126 2.33 -2.51 -5.69
N PHE A 127 3.07 -3.61 -5.59
CA PHE A 127 2.57 -4.95 -5.85
C PHE A 127 2.11 -5.59 -4.55
N GLU A 128 0.98 -6.26 -4.62
CA GLU A 128 0.45 -7.06 -3.54
C GLU A 128 0.02 -8.42 -4.09
N LEU A 129 0.92 -9.40 -3.97
CA LEU A 129 0.66 -10.79 -4.36
C LEU A 129 0.12 -11.56 -3.17
N VAL A 130 -1.15 -11.93 -3.21
CA VAL A 130 -1.80 -12.71 -2.15
C VAL A 130 -1.39 -14.18 -2.28
N LEU A 131 -0.73 -14.71 -1.24
CA LEU A 131 -0.30 -16.11 -1.22
C LEU A 131 -1.47 -17.04 -0.85
N ALA A 132 -1.64 -18.11 -1.61
CA ALA A 132 -2.52 -19.20 -1.24
C ALA A 132 -1.95 -19.98 -0.04
N GLU A 133 -2.77 -20.81 0.61
CA GLU A 133 -2.36 -21.55 1.82
C GLU A 133 -1.16 -22.47 1.60
N ASN A 134 -1.05 -23.04 0.38
CA ASN A 134 0.01 -23.96 -0.02
C ASN A 134 1.19 -23.28 -0.75
N GLU A 135 1.16 -21.96 -0.93
CA GLU A 135 2.26 -21.22 -1.56
C GLU A 135 3.31 -20.79 -0.56
N THR A 136 4.57 -20.90 -0.95
CA THR A 136 5.70 -20.44 -0.15
C THR A 136 6.05 -18.98 -0.45
N PRO A 137 6.64 -18.23 0.51
CA PRO A 137 7.11 -16.88 0.25
C PRO A 137 8.09 -16.79 -0.91
N GLU A 138 8.95 -17.79 -1.12
CA GLU A 138 9.94 -17.84 -2.21
C GLU A 138 9.28 -17.88 -3.58
N GLN A 139 8.18 -18.60 -3.72
CA GLN A 139 7.38 -18.63 -4.96
C GLN A 139 6.78 -17.26 -5.26
N GLY A 140 6.22 -16.60 -4.26
CA GLY A 140 5.68 -15.26 -4.40
C GLY A 140 6.74 -14.20 -4.71
N ILE A 141 7.92 -14.30 -4.11
CA ILE A 141 9.06 -13.42 -4.40
C ILE A 141 9.50 -13.56 -5.87
N ALA A 142 9.59 -14.79 -6.39
CA ALA A 142 9.95 -15.02 -7.78
C ALA A 142 8.95 -14.39 -8.77
N ILE A 143 7.65 -14.46 -8.48
CA ILE A 143 6.60 -13.80 -9.29
C ILE A 143 6.75 -12.28 -9.24
N ALA A 144 6.99 -11.72 -8.06
CA ALA A 144 7.15 -10.30 -7.89
C ALA A 144 8.40 -9.75 -8.61
N GLU A 145 9.50 -10.50 -8.61
CA GLU A 145 10.73 -10.14 -9.34
C GLU A 145 10.53 -10.21 -10.86
N ASP A 146 9.83 -11.23 -11.38
CA ASP A 146 9.46 -11.30 -12.80
C ASP A 146 8.62 -10.10 -13.25
N LEU A 147 7.66 -9.67 -12.42
CA LEU A 147 6.85 -8.48 -12.69
C LEU A 147 7.69 -7.20 -12.75
N LEU A 148 8.64 -7.01 -11.83
CA LEU A 148 9.55 -5.87 -11.86
C LEU A 148 10.35 -5.82 -13.16
N GLU A 149 10.90 -6.95 -13.59
CA GLU A 149 11.68 -7.05 -14.83
C GLU A 149 10.81 -6.74 -16.06
N ARG A 150 9.61 -7.33 -16.16
CA ARG A 150 8.67 -7.09 -17.26
C ARG A 150 8.22 -5.62 -17.35
N LEU A 151 8.09 -4.93 -16.22
CA LEU A 151 7.72 -3.51 -16.17
C LEU A 151 8.92 -2.58 -16.37
N GLY A 152 10.14 -3.11 -16.32
CA GLY A 152 11.38 -2.34 -16.46
C GLY A 152 11.65 -1.44 -15.28
N ILE A 153 11.29 -1.89 -14.06
CA ILE A 153 11.53 -1.15 -12.82
C ILE A 153 12.90 -1.52 -12.27
N ASP A 154 13.77 -0.51 -12.08
CA ASP A 154 15.08 -0.69 -11.50
C ASP A 154 14.97 -0.96 -9.99
N ARG A 155 15.86 -1.82 -9.47
CA ARG A 155 15.97 -2.07 -8.03
C ARG A 155 16.31 -0.82 -7.21
N GLN A 156 16.93 0.19 -7.84
CA GLN A 156 17.22 1.48 -7.21
C GLN A 156 15.97 2.33 -6.96
N GLU A 157 14.88 2.07 -7.68
CA GLU A 157 13.58 2.74 -7.51
C GLU A 157 12.76 2.12 -6.36
N LEU A 158 13.21 0.98 -5.81
CA LEU A 158 12.49 0.27 -4.75
C LEU A 158 12.55 1.04 -3.42
N VAL A 159 11.40 1.06 -2.74
CA VAL A 159 11.20 1.78 -1.49
C VAL A 159 10.86 0.80 -0.37
N ASP A 160 11.57 0.89 0.75
CA ASP A 160 11.37 0.03 1.92
C ASP A 160 10.33 0.56 2.91
N GLN A 161 10.03 1.85 2.88
CA GLN A 161 9.21 2.54 3.86
C GLN A 161 7.73 2.65 3.45
N ALA A 162 6.87 2.80 4.46
CA ALA A 162 5.46 3.14 4.24
C ALA A 162 5.30 4.63 3.87
N TYR A 163 4.22 4.96 3.15
CA TYR A 163 3.94 6.36 2.76
C TYR A 163 3.87 7.31 3.97
N VAL A 164 3.32 6.86 5.10
CA VAL A 164 3.26 7.66 6.32
C VAL A 164 4.64 8.01 6.86
N ASP A 165 5.62 7.12 6.75
CA ASP A 165 7.00 7.37 7.17
C ASP A 165 7.72 8.33 6.22
N LEU A 166 7.50 8.16 4.90
CA LEU A 166 8.03 9.07 3.87
C LEU A 166 7.49 10.50 4.05
N LEU A 167 6.20 10.64 4.34
CA LEU A 167 5.58 11.95 4.63
C LEU A 167 6.16 12.59 5.89
N ARG A 168 6.39 11.79 6.93
CA ARG A 168 7.00 12.27 8.20
C ARG A 168 8.43 12.74 7.99
N GLN A 169 9.24 12.05 7.19
CA GLN A 169 10.60 12.46 6.86
C GLN A 169 10.61 13.76 6.05
N LYS A 170 9.72 13.89 5.06
CA LYS A 170 9.61 15.10 4.25
C LYS A 170 9.20 16.33 5.09
N GLY A 171 8.32 16.16 6.08
CA GLY A 171 7.95 17.23 7.02
C GLY A 171 9.12 17.74 7.86
N LYS A 172 10.01 16.85 8.31
CA LYS A 172 11.20 17.23 9.09
C LYS A 172 12.24 18.02 8.29
N HIS A 173 12.33 17.84 6.96
CA HIS A 173 13.23 18.59 6.10
C HIS A 173 12.73 19.99 5.73
N HIS A 174 11.51 20.35 6.09
CA HIS A 174 10.93 21.68 5.89
C HIS A 174 10.94 22.54 7.15
N GLU A 175 11.35 21.99 8.30
CA GLU A 175 11.45 22.68 9.60
C GLU A 175 12.89 23.10 9.93
N ASP A 176 13.89 22.73 9.11
CA ASP A 176 15.29 23.19 9.13
C ASP A 176 15.51 24.23 8.01
#